data_aee14de120ad83c13f74c56de3be2252
#
_entry.id   aee14de120ad83c13f74c56de3be2252
#
_cell.length_a   1.000
_cell.length_b   1.000
_cell.length_c   1.000
_cell.angle_alpha   90.00
_cell.angle_beta   90.00
_cell.angle_gamma   90.00
#
_symmetry.space_group_name_H-M   'P 1'
#
loop_
_entity.id
_entity.type
_entity.pdbx_description
1 polymer ?
#
loop_
_entity_poly.entity_id
_entity_poly.type
_entity_poly.pdbx_seq_one_letter_code
_entity_poly.pdbx_strand_id
1 'polypeptide(L)'
;MKNLVILTLSFTLSILFAHAQPFNQEVTPEKGSPLLLGKINKEVLSEKSYSEWFIPNYESYTPNMVDIAGLKENLSEYTITVFFGTWCGDSKKELPRFYKILDSINFPLERLTVVGLARDRDNYKQSPGGEEEGLNIHRVPTFIFYKDGKEVNRIVEHPVKTIEDDMSRILRNENYVPLYNSVTIVNAALEKMGVEKFNRKAKKLLPKLRKEAKSLGELNTYSSVLFFSDRKEEALTVAKLNVLLFPEEAYVYENLANKLYQTNSVEEALKNYETSLTIDPKNARIKKSIAKIKAKK
;
A
#
# COMPACT_ATOMS: atom_id res chain seq x y z
N MET A 1 -31.43 -58.98 29.24
CA MET A 1 -31.39 -57.58 29.60
C MET A 1 -30.39 -56.88 28.64
N LYS A 2 -30.92 -56.11 27.68
CA LYS A 2 -30.10 -55.41 26.68
C LYS A 2 -29.96 -53.95 27.14
N ASN A 3 -28.74 -53.53 27.47
CA ASN A 3 -28.47 -52.13 27.83
C ASN A 3 -28.35 -51.31 26.55
N LEU A 4 -29.27 -50.38 26.36
CA LEU A 4 -29.28 -49.39 25.28
C LEU A 4 -28.44 -48.19 25.75
N VAL A 5 -27.27 -47.99 25.18
CA VAL A 5 -26.45 -46.78 25.44
C VAL A 5 -26.92 -45.70 24.45
N ILE A 6 -27.60 -44.69 24.96
CA ILE A 6 -27.97 -43.51 24.17
C ILE A 6 -26.80 -42.54 24.19
N LEU A 7 -26.11 -42.41 23.05
CA LEU A 7 -25.06 -41.43 22.82
C LEU A 7 -25.69 -40.10 22.43
N THR A 8 -25.79 -39.15 23.33
CA THR A 8 -26.25 -37.78 23.04
C THR A 8 -25.10 -36.99 22.44
N LEU A 9 -25.16 -36.73 21.14
CA LEU A 9 -24.25 -35.88 20.41
C LEU A 9 -24.60 -34.41 20.67
N SER A 10 -23.88 -33.74 21.57
CA SER A 10 -24.04 -32.31 21.80
C SER A 10 -23.41 -31.52 20.67
N PHE A 11 -24.22 -30.97 19.78
CA PHE A 11 -23.80 -30.07 18.70
C PHE A 11 -23.63 -28.66 19.26
N THR A 12 -22.43 -28.28 19.65
CA THR A 12 -22.13 -26.89 20.06
C THR A 12 -22.10 -26.02 18.81
N LEU A 13 -23.17 -25.27 18.56
CA LEU A 13 -23.27 -24.24 17.54
C LEU A 13 -22.38 -23.05 17.94
N SER A 14 -21.16 -22.99 17.43
CA SER A 14 -20.29 -21.82 17.59
C SER A 14 -20.86 -20.68 16.74
N ILE A 15 -21.61 -19.77 17.36
CA ILE A 15 -22.05 -18.53 16.71
C ILE A 15 -20.82 -17.63 16.56
N LEU A 16 -20.27 -17.59 15.35
CA LEU A 16 -19.28 -16.59 14.95
C LEU A 16 -20.00 -15.25 14.88
N PHE A 17 -19.85 -14.43 15.91
CA PHE A 17 -20.22 -13.02 15.85
C PHE A 17 -19.29 -12.33 14.84
N ALA A 18 -19.74 -12.21 13.59
CA ALA A 18 -19.12 -11.29 12.66
C ALA A 18 -19.34 -9.87 13.22
N HIS A 19 -18.33 -9.33 13.89
CA HIS A 19 -18.34 -7.91 14.25
C HIS A 19 -18.27 -7.13 12.94
N ALA A 20 -19.40 -6.55 12.52
CA ALA A 20 -19.41 -5.59 11.43
C ALA A 20 -18.47 -4.44 11.82
N GLN A 21 -17.40 -4.25 11.08
CA GLN A 21 -16.48 -3.16 11.36
C GLN A 21 -17.19 -1.82 11.20
N PRO A 22 -16.98 -0.87 12.12
CA PRO A 22 -17.63 0.42 12.06
C PRO A 22 -17.17 1.16 10.79
N PHE A 23 -18.13 1.67 10.02
CA PHE A 23 -17.87 2.63 8.95
C PHE A 23 -17.43 3.97 9.53
N ASN A 24 -16.57 4.70 8.78
CA ASN A 24 -16.17 6.07 9.10
C ASN A 24 -15.47 6.21 10.46
N GLN A 25 -14.63 5.25 10.83
CA GLN A 25 -13.88 5.33 12.08
C GLN A 25 -12.90 6.50 12.04
N GLU A 26 -13.15 7.51 12.89
CA GLU A 26 -12.25 8.65 13.06
C GLU A 26 -11.33 8.41 14.26
N VAL A 27 -10.03 8.59 14.05
CA VAL A 27 -9.01 8.53 15.09
C VAL A 27 -8.25 9.85 15.11
N THR A 28 -8.20 10.50 16.25
CA THR A 28 -7.43 11.74 16.44
C THR A 28 -6.11 11.39 17.10
N PRO A 29 -4.98 11.50 16.37
CA PRO A 29 -3.66 11.30 16.97
C PRO A 29 -3.33 12.43 17.95
N GLU A 30 -2.41 12.21 18.89
CA GLU A 30 -1.96 13.25 19.83
C GLU A 30 -1.46 14.52 19.14
N LYS A 31 -0.91 14.38 17.94
CA LYS A 31 -0.43 15.47 17.08
C LYS A 31 -0.88 15.27 15.64
N GLY A 32 -1.50 16.28 15.06
CA GLY A 32 -1.94 16.28 13.68
C GLY A 32 -3.45 16.31 13.52
N SER A 33 -3.91 16.18 12.27
CA SER A 33 -5.33 16.18 11.94
C SER A 33 -5.95 14.80 12.17
N PRO A 34 -7.28 14.72 12.38
CA PRO A 34 -8.00 13.46 12.45
C PRO A 34 -7.78 12.57 11.22
N LEU A 35 -7.77 11.27 11.45
CA LEU A 35 -7.62 10.24 10.41
C LEU A 35 -8.92 9.45 10.27
N LEU A 36 -9.34 9.19 9.04
CA LEU A 36 -10.35 8.18 8.76
C LEU A 36 -9.66 6.84 8.50
N LEU A 37 -10.09 5.81 9.20
CA LEU A 37 -9.52 4.46 9.13
C LEU A 37 -10.60 3.43 8.80
N GLY A 38 -10.21 2.38 8.06
CA GLY A 38 -11.13 1.33 7.62
C GLY A 38 -12.09 1.82 6.55
N LYS A 39 -13.20 1.11 6.37
CA LYS A 39 -14.21 1.45 5.35
C LYS A 39 -14.90 2.77 5.64
N ILE A 40 -15.03 3.59 4.60
CA ILE A 40 -15.73 4.86 4.66
C ILE A 40 -16.76 4.98 3.55
N ASN A 41 -17.75 5.86 3.76
CA ASN A 41 -18.63 6.34 2.71
C ASN A 41 -18.23 7.75 2.23
N LYS A 42 -18.82 8.19 1.13
CA LYS A 42 -18.51 9.50 0.53
C LYS A 42 -18.92 10.67 1.42
N GLU A 43 -20.03 10.52 2.16
CA GLU A 43 -20.64 11.58 2.95
C GLU A 43 -19.69 12.13 4.01
N VAL A 44 -18.95 11.27 4.71
CA VAL A 44 -17.99 11.70 5.75
C VAL A 44 -16.91 12.62 5.20
N LEU A 45 -16.54 12.48 3.92
CA LEU A 45 -15.52 13.32 3.28
C LEU A 45 -16.01 14.76 3.03
N SER A 46 -17.32 14.96 3.02
CA SER A 46 -17.95 16.29 2.89
C SER A 46 -18.18 16.98 4.23
N GLU A 47 -17.76 16.36 5.35
CA GLU A 47 -17.96 16.85 6.70
C GLU A 47 -16.65 17.34 7.34
N LYS A 48 -16.81 18.21 8.36
CA LYS A 48 -15.72 18.69 9.24
C LYS A 48 -14.46 19.13 8.46
N SER A 49 -13.29 18.72 8.97
CA SER A 49 -11.99 19.05 8.39
C SER A 49 -11.70 18.35 7.04
N TYR A 50 -12.45 17.32 6.68
CA TYR A 50 -12.27 16.63 5.40
C TYR A 50 -12.85 17.44 4.25
N SER A 51 -13.94 18.17 4.49
CA SER A 51 -14.57 19.04 3.49
C SER A 51 -13.62 20.13 2.97
N GLU A 52 -12.67 20.59 3.78
CA GLU A 52 -11.71 21.64 3.42
C GLU A 52 -10.84 21.27 2.19
N TRP A 53 -10.58 20.00 2.00
CA TRP A 53 -9.82 19.52 0.84
C TRP A 53 -10.68 18.72 -0.14
N PHE A 54 -11.74 18.04 0.33
CA PHE A 54 -12.58 17.23 -0.55
C PHE A 54 -13.40 18.09 -1.49
N ILE A 55 -14.17 19.06 -0.96
CA ILE A 55 -15.07 19.89 -1.76
C ILE A 55 -14.34 20.69 -2.82
N PRO A 56 -13.28 21.49 -2.53
CA PRO A 56 -12.59 22.25 -3.55
C PRO A 56 -11.97 21.40 -4.66
N ASN A 57 -11.37 20.25 -4.33
CA ASN A 57 -10.78 19.35 -5.34
C ASN A 57 -11.85 18.64 -6.18
N TYR A 58 -13.01 18.36 -5.60
CA TYR A 58 -14.15 17.78 -6.32
C TYR A 58 -14.80 18.79 -7.25
N GLU A 59 -15.07 20.01 -6.79
CA GLU A 59 -15.77 21.04 -7.57
C GLU A 59 -14.91 21.61 -8.70
N SER A 60 -13.63 21.83 -8.44
CA SER A 60 -12.70 22.38 -9.44
C SER A 60 -12.34 21.39 -10.55
N TYR A 61 -12.61 20.09 -10.37
CA TYR A 61 -12.27 19.10 -11.36
C TYR A 61 -13.36 18.96 -12.42
N THR A 62 -12.97 19.08 -13.69
CA THR A 62 -13.85 18.84 -14.84
C THR A 62 -13.38 17.58 -15.54
N PRO A 63 -14.14 16.47 -15.46
CA PRO A 63 -13.78 15.23 -16.12
C PRO A 63 -13.77 15.38 -17.65
N ASN A 64 -12.85 14.67 -18.32
CA ASN A 64 -12.80 14.63 -19.77
C ASN A 64 -13.95 13.79 -20.33
N MET A 65 -14.94 14.45 -20.90
CA MET A 65 -16.17 13.80 -21.38
C MET A 65 -15.93 12.83 -22.56
N VAL A 66 -14.85 13.00 -23.33
CA VAL A 66 -14.51 12.08 -24.43
C VAL A 66 -14.05 10.74 -23.87
N ASP A 67 -13.19 10.77 -22.85
CA ASP A 67 -12.70 9.54 -22.19
C ASP A 67 -13.82 8.87 -21.38
N ILE A 68 -14.71 9.67 -20.75
CA ILE A 68 -15.83 9.19 -19.92
C ILE A 68 -16.89 8.42 -20.72
N ALA A 69 -17.16 8.80 -21.96
CA ALA A 69 -18.21 8.15 -22.76
C ALA A 69 -18.01 6.63 -22.88
N GLY A 70 -16.76 6.19 -23.02
CA GLY A 70 -16.41 4.77 -23.04
C GLY A 70 -16.39 4.07 -21.67
N LEU A 71 -16.30 4.82 -20.58
CA LEU A 71 -16.25 4.24 -19.23
C LEU A 71 -17.60 3.72 -18.77
N LYS A 72 -18.68 4.44 -19.07
CA LYS A 72 -20.01 4.13 -18.57
C LYS A 72 -20.50 2.73 -18.94
N GLU A 73 -20.24 2.29 -20.16
CA GLU A 73 -20.66 0.97 -20.65
C GLU A 73 -19.82 -0.17 -20.04
N ASN A 74 -18.52 0.05 -19.92
CA ASN A 74 -17.60 -0.98 -19.53
C ASN A 74 -17.46 -1.14 -18.00
N LEU A 75 -17.61 -0.05 -17.23
CA LEU A 75 -17.39 -0.04 -15.79
C LEU A 75 -18.47 -0.80 -14.99
N SER A 76 -19.66 -1.00 -15.55
CA SER A 76 -20.78 -1.70 -14.91
C SER A 76 -20.46 -3.13 -14.48
N GLU A 77 -19.47 -3.79 -15.11
CA GLU A 77 -19.04 -5.14 -14.77
C GLU A 77 -17.94 -5.19 -13.70
N TYR A 78 -17.43 -4.02 -13.28
CA TYR A 78 -16.31 -3.91 -12.36
C TYR A 78 -16.76 -3.59 -10.94
N THR A 79 -15.98 -4.03 -9.96
CA THR A 79 -15.94 -3.48 -8.63
C THR A 79 -14.61 -2.76 -8.42
N ILE A 80 -14.62 -1.73 -7.58
CA ILE A 80 -13.44 -0.90 -7.35
C ILE A 80 -13.15 -0.84 -5.85
N THR A 81 -11.89 -1.02 -5.48
CA THR A 81 -11.43 -0.75 -4.12
C THR A 81 -10.40 0.36 -4.14
N VAL A 82 -10.59 1.36 -3.30
CA VAL A 82 -9.69 2.50 -3.16
C VAL A 82 -9.08 2.50 -1.77
N PHE A 83 -7.77 2.50 -1.70
CA PHE A 83 -7.01 2.72 -0.46
C PHE A 83 -6.47 4.13 -0.46
N PHE A 84 -6.70 4.87 0.62
CA PHE A 84 -6.28 6.27 0.72
C PHE A 84 -5.80 6.63 2.13
N GLY A 85 -5.20 7.80 2.29
CA GLY A 85 -4.86 8.34 3.60
C GLY A 85 -5.25 9.81 3.70
N THR A 86 -6.03 10.19 4.72
CA THR A 86 -6.39 11.60 4.97
C THR A 86 -5.17 12.48 5.25
N TRP A 87 -4.04 11.87 5.54
CA TRP A 87 -2.73 12.50 5.75
C TRP A 87 -1.92 12.69 4.47
N CYS A 88 -2.33 12.09 3.35
CA CYS A 88 -1.59 12.08 2.07
C CYS A 88 -2.12 13.17 1.14
N GLY A 89 -1.23 14.03 0.62
CA GLY A 89 -1.59 15.09 -0.33
C GLY A 89 -2.16 14.55 -1.64
N ASP A 90 -1.57 13.46 -2.17
CA ASP A 90 -2.07 12.84 -3.39
C ASP A 90 -3.45 12.22 -3.20
N SER A 91 -3.72 11.61 -2.03
CA SER A 91 -5.06 11.13 -1.68
C SER A 91 -6.08 12.26 -1.63
N LYS A 92 -5.72 13.39 -1.01
CA LYS A 92 -6.59 14.57 -0.92
C LYS A 92 -6.90 15.18 -2.29
N LYS A 93 -6.01 15.03 -3.24
CA LYS A 93 -6.16 15.53 -4.62
C LYS A 93 -6.92 14.55 -5.50
N GLU A 94 -6.51 13.29 -5.53
CA GLU A 94 -6.99 12.34 -6.55
C GLU A 94 -8.30 11.64 -6.15
N LEU A 95 -8.57 11.42 -4.86
CA LEU A 95 -9.81 10.78 -4.41
C LEU A 95 -11.07 11.62 -4.74
N PRO A 96 -11.12 12.94 -4.49
CA PRO A 96 -12.26 13.76 -4.90
C PRO A 96 -12.49 13.76 -6.41
N ARG A 97 -11.42 13.82 -7.20
CA ARG A 97 -11.48 13.77 -8.68
C ARG A 97 -12.05 12.46 -9.17
N PHE A 98 -11.61 11.35 -8.56
CA PHE A 98 -12.13 10.04 -8.85
C PHE A 98 -13.64 9.94 -8.56
N TYR A 99 -14.09 10.44 -7.41
CA TYR A 99 -15.53 10.53 -7.12
C TYR A 99 -16.28 11.38 -8.14
N LYS A 100 -15.69 12.50 -8.59
CA LYS A 100 -16.32 13.35 -9.64
C LYS A 100 -16.51 12.59 -10.96
N ILE A 101 -15.54 11.76 -11.34
CA ILE A 101 -15.64 10.90 -12.52
C ILE A 101 -16.76 9.88 -12.33
N LEU A 102 -16.79 9.17 -11.18
CA LEU A 102 -17.82 8.16 -10.89
C LEU A 102 -19.25 8.75 -10.91
N ASP A 103 -19.42 9.95 -10.32
CA ASP A 103 -20.71 10.65 -10.35
C ASP A 103 -21.12 11.03 -11.78
N SER A 104 -20.17 11.45 -12.62
CA SER A 104 -20.43 11.86 -14.01
C SER A 104 -20.95 10.71 -14.89
N ILE A 105 -20.64 9.46 -14.52
CA ILE A 105 -21.11 8.26 -15.20
C ILE A 105 -22.23 7.52 -14.47
N ASN A 106 -22.68 8.04 -13.33
CA ASN A 106 -23.64 7.41 -12.43
C ASN A 106 -23.19 5.99 -12.01
N PHE A 107 -21.92 5.84 -11.61
CA PHE A 107 -21.40 4.56 -11.13
C PHE A 107 -22.08 4.16 -9.82
N PRO A 108 -22.56 2.91 -9.69
CA PRO A 108 -23.25 2.45 -8.48
C PRO A 108 -22.26 2.32 -7.31
N LEU A 109 -22.44 3.14 -6.27
CA LEU A 109 -21.49 3.22 -5.14
C LEU A 109 -21.44 1.94 -4.30
N GLU A 110 -22.43 1.07 -4.37
CA GLU A 110 -22.38 -0.27 -3.76
C GLU A 110 -21.29 -1.18 -4.38
N ARG A 111 -20.76 -0.80 -5.53
CA ARG A 111 -19.62 -1.46 -6.20
C ARG A 111 -18.28 -0.81 -5.89
N LEU A 112 -18.28 0.24 -5.06
CA LEU A 112 -17.10 0.96 -4.61
C LEU A 112 -16.83 0.66 -3.13
N THR A 113 -15.64 0.23 -2.82
CA THR A 113 -15.13 0.16 -1.44
C THR A 113 -14.02 1.19 -1.28
N VAL A 114 -14.11 2.05 -0.26
CA VAL A 114 -13.08 3.05 0.03
C VAL A 114 -12.56 2.82 1.44
N VAL A 115 -11.25 2.68 1.59
CA VAL A 115 -10.58 2.27 2.82
C VAL A 115 -9.52 3.29 3.22
N GLY A 116 -9.67 3.86 4.40
CA GLY A 116 -8.68 4.76 5.01
C GLY A 116 -7.58 3.98 5.72
N LEU A 117 -6.33 4.37 5.48
CA LEU A 117 -5.14 3.73 6.02
C LEU A 117 -4.40 4.61 7.04
N ALA A 118 -3.84 3.96 8.06
CA ALA A 118 -3.06 4.60 9.11
C ALA A 118 -1.71 5.14 8.58
N ARG A 119 -1.16 6.12 9.35
CA ARG A 119 0.13 6.74 9.06
C ARG A 119 1.21 6.36 10.06
N ASP A 120 0.81 5.99 11.27
CA ASP A 120 1.74 5.69 12.34
C ASP A 120 2.67 4.54 11.97
N ARG A 121 3.77 4.40 12.71
CA ARG A 121 4.81 3.45 12.35
C ARG A 121 4.36 2.00 12.51
N ASP A 122 3.59 1.73 13.56
CA ASP A 122 3.25 0.36 13.93
C ASP A 122 2.13 -0.20 13.03
N ASN A 123 1.28 0.69 12.51
CA ASN A 123 0.18 0.38 11.60
C ASN A 123 0.39 0.99 10.21
N TYR A 124 1.63 1.12 9.76
CA TYR A 124 1.96 1.87 8.55
C TYR A 124 1.26 1.35 7.30
N LYS A 125 0.31 2.13 6.79
CA LYS A 125 -0.56 1.79 5.66
C LYS A 125 -1.41 0.54 5.88
N GLN A 126 -1.87 0.38 7.11
CA GLN A 126 -2.80 -0.67 7.49
C GLN A 126 -4.15 -0.06 7.86
N SER A 127 -5.20 -0.84 7.69
CA SER A 127 -6.57 -0.54 8.13
C SER A 127 -6.93 -1.41 9.33
N PRO A 128 -7.84 -0.96 10.21
CA PRO A 128 -8.27 -1.77 11.36
C PRO A 128 -8.89 -3.12 10.97
N GLY A 129 -9.37 -3.24 9.73
CA GLY A 129 -10.00 -4.44 9.21
C GLY A 129 -9.09 -5.36 8.41
N GLY A 130 -7.86 -4.93 8.14
CA GLY A 130 -6.96 -5.70 7.29
C GLY A 130 -7.39 -5.74 5.81
N GLU A 131 -8.21 -4.77 5.35
CA GLU A 131 -8.70 -4.74 3.98
C GLU A 131 -7.57 -4.65 2.94
N GLU A 132 -6.39 -4.16 3.34
CA GLU A 132 -5.20 -4.07 2.50
C GLU A 132 -4.36 -5.35 2.47
N GLU A 133 -4.65 -6.32 3.35
CA GLU A 133 -3.83 -7.53 3.47
C GLU A 133 -3.72 -8.29 2.14
N GLY A 134 -2.50 -8.69 1.80
CA GLY A 134 -2.21 -9.38 0.53
C GLY A 134 -2.21 -8.48 -0.71
N LEU A 135 -2.71 -7.24 -0.65
CA LEU A 135 -2.83 -6.35 -1.81
C LEU A 135 -1.58 -5.48 -2.07
N ASN A 136 -0.59 -5.53 -1.18
CA ASN A 136 0.69 -4.81 -1.32
C ASN A 136 0.52 -3.29 -1.53
N ILE A 137 -0.31 -2.65 -0.70
CA ILE A 137 -0.59 -1.21 -0.79
C ILE A 137 0.61 -0.42 -0.27
N HIS A 138 1.51 -0.06 -1.16
CA HIS A 138 2.74 0.68 -0.82
C HIS A 138 2.66 2.18 -1.06
N ARG A 139 1.67 2.66 -1.82
CA ARG A 139 1.37 4.06 -2.08
C ARG A 139 -0.11 4.33 -1.90
N VAL A 140 -0.47 5.56 -1.56
CA VAL A 140 -1.86 6.01 -1.46
C VAL A 140 -2.01 7.37 -2.16
N PRO A 141 -3.14 7.56 -2.89
CA PRO A 141 -4.20 6.59 -3.10
C PRO A 141 -3.78 5.44 -4.02
N THR A 142 -4.43 4.29 -3.87
CA THR A 142 -4.36 3.19 -4.85
C THR A 142 -5.78 2.81 -5.22
N PHE A 143 -6.08 2.79 -6.52
CA PHE A 143 -7.39 2.43 -7.07
C PHE A 143 -7.24 1.08 -7.77
N ILE A 144 -7.91 0.04 -7.27
CA ILE A 144 -7.81 -1.32 -7.80
C ILE A 144 -9.13 -1.68 -8.49
N PHE A 145 -9.04 -2.13 -9.73
CA PHE A 145 -10.17 -2.52 -10.56
C PHE A 145 -10.27 -4.04 -10.61
N TYR A 146 -11.43 -4.57 -10.24
CA TYR A 146 -11.72 -6.00 -10.25
C TYR A 146 -12.82 -6.33 -11.24
N LYS A 147 -12.66 -7.45 -11.97
CA LYS A 147 -13.71 -8.07 -12.78
C LYS A 147 -13.81 -9.54 -12.35
N ASP A 148 -15.02 -10.01 -12.10
CA ASP A 148 -15.27 -11.39 -11.64
C ASP A 148 -14.43 -11.77 -10.41
N GLY A 149 -14.26 -10.81 -9.46
CA GLY A 149 -13.50 -10.99 -8.23
C GLY A 149 -11.98 -11.06 -8.39
N LYS A 150 -11.46 -10.86 -9.61
CA LYS A 150 -10.02 -10.84 -9.89
C LYS A 150 -9.55 -9.43 -10.21
N GLU A 151 -8.42 -9.05 -9.65
CA GLU A 151 -7.78 -7.78 -10.02
C GLU A 151 -7.39 -7.80 -11.50
N VAL A 152 -7.87 -6.80 -12.23
CA VAL A 152 -7.48 -6.56 -13.63
C VAL A 152 -6.24 -5.70 -13.70
N ASN A 153 -6.27 -4.55 -13.00
CA ASN A 153 -5.14 -3.63 -12.88
C ASN A 153 -5.43 -2.56 -11.81
N ARG A 154 -4.47 -1.66 -11.58
CA ARG A 154 -4.59 -0.59 -10.56
C ARG A 154 -3.93 0.71 -10.99
N ILE A 155 -4.43 1.84 -10.49
CA ILE A 155 -3.76 3.15 -10.54
C ILE A 155 -3.08 3.36 -9.19
N VAL A 156 -1.80 3.72 -9.17
CA VAL A 156 -1.00 3.84 -7.93
C VAL A 156 -0.52 5.27 -7.74
N GLU A 157 -0.89 5.88 -6.61
CA GLU A 157 -0.58 7.23 -6.13
C GLU A 157 -1.22 8.34 -6.99
N HIS A 158 -0.88 8.44 -8.25
CA HIS A 158 -1.50 9.33 -9.22
C HIS A 158 -1.54 8.67 -10.61
N PRO A 159 -2.39 9.14 -11.51
CA PRO A 159 -2.49 8.54 -12.84
C PRO A 159 -1.20 8.74 -13.65
N VAL A 160 -0.98 7.84 -14.61
CA VAL A 160 0.11 7.96 -15.59
C VAL A 160 -0.14 9.14 -16.52
N LYS A 161 -1.41 9.36 -16.92
CA LYS A 161 -1.83 10.48 -17.76
C LYS A 161 -2.96 11.27 -17.10
N THR A 162 -4.18 10.78 -17.14
CA THR A 162 -5.34 11.26 -16.39
C THR A 162 -6.06 10.06 -15.79
N ILE A 163 -6.89 10.25 -14.76
CA ILE A 163 -7.63 9.14 -14.15
C ILE A 163 -8.51 8.46 -15.22
N GLU A 164 -9.19 9.24 -16.06
CA GLU A 164 -10.09 8.74 -17.10
C GLU A 164 -9.35 7.95 -18.19
N ASP A 165 -8.20 8.44 -18.66
CA ASP A 165 -7.38 7.74 -19.65
C ASP A 165 -6.89 6.42 -19.09
N ASP A 166 -6.37 6.44 -17.86
CA ASP A 166 -5.86 5.24 -17.18
C ASP A 166 -6.99 4.23 -16.94
N MET A 167 -8.16 4.66 -16.44
CA MET A 167 -9.35 3.83 -16.30
C MET A 167 -9.76 3.22 -17.65
N SER A 168 -9.87 4.05 -18.68
CA SER A 168 -10.26 3.59 -20.03
C SER A 168 -9.33 2.50 -20.55
N ARG A 169 -8.02 2.66 -20.39
CA ARG A 169 -7.02 1.65 -20.80
C ARG A 169 -7.12 0.37 -20.00
N ILE A 170 -7.35 0.47 -18.68
CA ILE A 170 -7.55 -0.69 -17.81
C ILE A 170 -8.80 -1.46 -18.24
N LEU A 171 -9.94 -0.78 -18.43
CA LEU A 171 -11.20 -1.41 -18.78
C LEU A 171 -11.19 -2.06 -20.16
N ARG A 172 -10.45 -1.50 -21.11
CA ARG A 172 -10.26 -2.08 -22.44
C ARG A 172 -9.18 -3.16 -22.49
N ASN A 173 -8.60 -3.50 -21.32
CA ASN A 173 -7.52 -4.48 -21.21
C ASN A 173 -6.33 -4.15 -22.15
N GLU A 174 -6.04 -2.85 -22.31
CA GLU A 174 -4.86 -2.39 -23.03
C GLU A 174 -3.59 -2.64 -22.20
N ASN A 175 -2.43 -2.54 -22.85
CA ASN A 175 -1.15 -2.67 -22.15
C ASN A 175 -0.89 -1.46 -21.23
N TYR A 176 -1.62 -1.41 -20.11
CA TYR A 176 -1.48 -0.38 -19.08
C TYR A 176 -0.46 -0.83 -18.03
N VAL A 177 0.52 0.01 -17.78
CA VAL A 177 1.55 -0.21 -16.75
C VAL A 177 1.42 0.89 -15.71
N PRO A 178 1.06 0.57 -14.46
CA PRO A 178 0.96 1.56 -13.39
C PRO A 178 2.32 2.14 -13.02
N LEU A 179 2.30 3.27 -12.36
CA LEU A 179 3.51 3.82 -11.73
C LEU A 179 4.07 2.82 -10.70
N TYR A 180 5.35 2.97 -10.38
CA TYR A 180 6.05 2.06 -9.44
C TYR A 180 6.14 0.61 -9.92
N ASN A 181 6.24 0.41 -11.23
CA ASN A 181 6.32 -0.92 -11.83
C ASN A 181 7.48 -1.78 -11.29
N SER A 182 8.54 -1.16 -10.76
CA SER A 182 9.62 -1.87 -10.06
C SER A 182 9.08 -2.69 -8.88
N VAL A 183 8.11 -2.16 -8.14
CA VAL A 183 7.44 -2.87 -7.02
C VAL A 183 6.63 -4.04 -7.54
N THR A 184 5.84 -3.84 -8.60
CA THR A 184 5.05 -4.91 -9.24
C THR A 184 5.94 -6.08 -9.67
N ILE A 185 7.08 -5.78 -10.33
CA ILE A 185 8.05 -6.79 -10.78
C ILE A 185 8.64 -7.55 -9.58
N VAL A 186 9.04 -6.83 -8.52
CA VAL A 186 9.66 -7.44 -7.34
C VAL A 186 8.66 -8.29 -6.59
N ASN A 187 7.43 -7.79 -6.39
CA ASN A 187 6.37 -8.54 -5.72
C ASN A 187 6.03 -9.85 -6.46
N ALA A 188 5.76 -9.77 -7.76
CA ALA A 188 5.47 -10.95 -8.58
C ALA A 188 6.63 -11.98 -8.56
N ALA A 189 7.88 -11.49 -8.51
CA ALA A 189 9.03 -12.38 -8.41
C ALA A 189 9.15 -13.04 -7.02
N LEU A 190 8.84 -12.32 -5.93
CA LEU A 190 8.80 -12.86 -4.57
C LEU A 190 7.71 -13.92 -4.42
N GLU A 191 6.50 -13.62 -4.86
CA GLU A 191 5.38 -14.56 -4.82
C GLU A 191 5.68 -15.86 -5.60
N LYS A 192 6.25 -15.71 -6.80
CA LYS A 192 6.57 -16.87 -7.67
C LYS A 192 7.71 -17.73 -7.12
N MET A 193 8.69 -17.13 -6.46
CA MET A 193 9.95 -17.82 -6.12
C MET A 193 10.11 -18.12 -4.64
N GLY A 194 9.45 -17.35 -3.76
CA GLY A 194 9.75 -17.31 -2.34
C GLY A 194 11.09 -16.63 -2.04
N VAL A 195 11.30 -16.24 -0.79
CA VAL A 195 12.44 -15.43 -0.32
C VAL A 195 13.79 -16.08 -0.65
N GLU A 196 13.95 -17.35 -0.35
CA GLU A 196 15.24 -18.03 -0.51
C GLU A 196 15.71 -18.07 -1.97
N LYS A 197 14.83 -18.47 -2.89
CA LYS A 197 15.14 -18.53 -4.33
C LYS A 197 15.27 -17.14 -4.94
N PHE A 198 14.48 -16.16 -4.44
CA PHE A 198 14.58 -14.76 -4.86
C PHE A 198 15.98 -14.24 -4.51
N ASN A 199 16.47 -14.41 -3.29
CA ASN A 199 17.80 -13.94 -2.87
C ASN A 199 18.92 -14.50 -3.76
N ARG A 200 18.85 -15.79 -4.13
CA ARG A 200 19.82 -16.40 -5.06
C ARG A 200 19.76 -15.81 -6.47
N LYS A 201 18.60 -15.29 -6.89
CA LYS A 201 18.38 -14.80 -8.25
C LYS A 201 18.26 -13.28 -8.35
N ALA A 202 18.32 -12.56 -7.25
CA ALA A 202 18.09 -11.10 -7.19
C ALA A 202 18.91 -10.32 -8.22
N LYS A 203 20.18 -10.65 -8.38
CA LYS A 203 21.07 -9.98 -9.36
C LYS A 203 20.56 -10.10 -10.80
N LYS A 204 19.80 -11.14 -11.16
CA LYS A 204 19.24 -11.32 -12.50
C LYS A 204 18.10 -10.36 -12.80
N LEU A 205 17.48 -9.77 -11.77
CA LEU A 205 16.42 -8.77 -11.91
C LEU A 205 16.98 -7.36 -12.15
N LEU A 206 18.22 -7.08 -11.77
CA LEU A 206 18.80 -5.74 -11.82
C LEU A 206 18.73 -5.07 -13.20
N PRO A 207 19.03 -5.75 -14.35
CA PRO A 207 18.94 -5.09 -15.66
C PRO A 207 17.54 -4.59 -16.00
N LYS A 208 16.50 -5.35 -15.62
CA LYS A 208 15.10 -4.96 -15.79
C LYS A 208 14.74 -3.83 -14.82
N LEU A 209 15.08 -3.97 -13.54
CA LEU A 209 14.74 -2.99 -12.50
C LEU A 209 15.39 -1.63 -12.73
N ARG A 210 16.64 -1.59 -13.26
CA ARG A 210 17.31 -0.32 -13.60
C ARG A 210 16.59 0.48 -14.70
N LYS A 211 15.76 -0.17 -15.52
CA LYS A 211 14.94 0.50 -16.54
C LYS A 211 13.62 1.00 -15.94
N GLU A 212 13.09 0.30 -14.95
CA GLU A 212 11.75 0.53 -14.39
C GLU A 212 11.77 1.44 -13.17
N ALA A 213 12.70 1.24 -12.23
CA ALA A 213 12.77 2.03 -11.00
C ALA A 213 13.22 3.47 -11.31
N LYS A 214 12.36 4.43 -10.95
CA LYS A 214 12.64 5.87 -11.13
C LYS A 214 13.37 6.46 -9.92
N SER A 215 13.25 5.83 -8.75
CA SER A 215 13.92 6.27 -7.52
C SER A 215 14.13 5.12 -6.55
N LEU A 216 15.10 5.28 -5.65
CA LEU A 216 15.31 4.38 -4.51
C LEU A 216 14.10 4.32 -3.56
N GLY A 217 13.27 5.37 -3.57
CA GLY A 217 12.09 5.49 -2.72
C GLY A 217 11.01 4.45 -3.01
N GLU A 218 10.95 3.89 -4.21
CA GLU A 218 9.96 2.88 -4.59
C GLU A 218 10.12 1.62 -3.72
N LEU A 219 11.28 0.98 -3.79
CA LEU A 219 11.56 -0.23 -3.01
C LEU A 219 11.77 0.05 -1.52
N ASN A 220 12.26 1.23 -1.14
CA ASN A 220 12.33 1.61 0.28
C ASN A 220 10.95 1.67 0.92
N THR A 221 9.98 2.29 0.26
CA THR A 221 8.60 2.35 0.78
C THR A 221 7.98 0.97 0.80
N TYR A 222 8.12 0.19 -0.28
CA TYR A 222 7.60 -1.17 -0.35
C TYR A 222 8.19 -2.07 0.75
N SER A 223 9.51 -2.05 0.93
CA SER A 223 10.15 -2.82 2.01
C SER A 223 9.68 -2.39 3.39
N SER A 224 9.31 -1.12 3.58
CA SER A 224 8.77 -0.65 4.86
C SER A 224 7.35 -1.14 5.10
N VAL A 225 6.50 -1.13 4.08
CA VAL A 225 5.15 -1.72 4.18
C VAL A 225 5.24 -3.19 4.54
N LEU A 226 6.05 -3.98 3.84
CA LEU A 226 6.28 -5.39 4.18
C LEU A 226 6.75 -5.57 5.62
N PHE A 227 7.66 -4.71 6.09
CA PHE A 227 8.24 -4.82 7.41
C PHE A 227 7.20 -4.62 8.53
N PHE A 228 6.34 -3.62 8.37
CA PHE A 228 5.29 -3.30 9.34
C PHE A 228 4.03 -4.16 9.18
N SER A 229 3.91 -4.92 8.10
CA SER A 229 2.89 -5.97 7.91
C SER A 229 3.40 -7.36 8.32
N ASP A 230 4.39 -7.42 9.20
CA ASP A 230 5.03 -8.63 9.74
C ASP A 230 5.70 -9.57 8.72
N ARG A 231 5.87 -9.12 7.47
CA ARG A 231 6.59 -9.82 6.39
C ARG A 231 8.10 -9.46 6.41
N LYS A 232 8.74 -9.64 7.56
CA LYS A 232 10.09 -9.10 7.83
C LYS A 232 11.18 -9.69 6.93
N GLU A 233 11.12 -10.97 6.60
CA GLU A 233 12.09 -11.60 5.70
C GLU A 233 12.00 -11.05 4.28
N GLU A 234 10.80 -10.86 3.77
CA GLU A 234 10.58 -10.25 2.47
C GLU A 234 11.01 -8.78 2.47
N ALA A 235 10.73 -8.05 3.55
CA ALA A 235 11.17 -6.67 3.72
C ALA A 235 12.69 -6.52 3.65
N LEU A 236 13.43 -7.39 4.35
CA LEU A 236 14.90 -7.42 4.30
C LEU A 236 15.39 -7.79 2.90
N THR A 237 14.75 -8.74 2.25
CA THR A 237 15.08 -9.16 0.89
C THR A 237 14.95 -8.01 -0.11
N VAL A 238 13.83 -7.26 -0.04
CA VAL A 238 13.61 -6.07 -0.88
C VAL A 238 14.60 -4.95 -0.55
N ALA A 239 14.88 -4.71 0.72
CA ALA A 239 15.87 -3.70 1.12
C ALA A 239 17.29 -4.05 0.62
N LYS A 240 17.70 -5.33 0.69
CA LYS A 240 18.98 -5.82 0.13
C LYS A 240 19.03 -5.66 -1.40
N LEU A 241 17.92 -5.93 -2.09
CA LEU A 241 17.81 -5.68 -3.53
C LEU A 241 17.96 -4.19 -3.87
N ASN A 242 17.37 -3.31 -3.05
CA ASN A 242 17.47 -1.87 -3.26
C ASN A 242 18.90 -1.35 -3.09
N VAL A 243 19.66 -1.90 -2.14
CA VAL A 243 21.11 -1.65 -2.02
C VAL A 243 21.89 -2.06 -3.29
N LEU A 244 21.54 -3.20 -3.90
CA LEU A 244 22.15 -3.63 -5.16
C LEU A 244 21.77 -2.74 -6.35
N LEU A 245 20.60 -2.13 -6.30
CA LEU A 245 20.07 -1.27 -7.37
C LEU A 245 20.67 0.14 -7.31
N PHE A 246 20.87 0.66 -6.09
CA PHE A 246 21.35 2.02 -5.79
C PHE A 246 22.56 2.00 -4.82
N PRO A 247 23.68 1.39 -5.20
CA PRO A 247 24.81 1.16 -4.27
C PRO A 247 25.53 2.43 -3.82
N GLU A 248 25.36 3.55 -4.56
CA GLU A 248 25.98 4.85 -4.23
C GLU A 248 25.11 5.73 -3.32
N GLU A 249 23.93 5.25 -2.91
CA GLU A 249 22.96 6.02 -2.15
C GLU A 249 22.97 5.63 -0.67
N ALA A 250 23.45 6.54 0.18
CA ALA A 250 23.57 6.31 1.63
C ALA A 250 22.26 5.84 2.28
N TYR A 251 21.12 6.35 1.81
CA TYR A 251 19.82 6.10 2.41
C TYR A 251 19.34 4.64 2.25
N VAL A 252 19.75 3.92 1.19
CA VAL A 252 19.35 2.50 1.05
C VAL A 252 20.04 1.62 2.09
N TYR A 253 21.30 1.93 2.44
CA TYR A 253 22.03 1.24 3.51
C TYR A 253 21.44 1.55 4.89
N GLU A 254 21.09 2.83 5.15
CA GLU A 254 20.41 3.22 6.37
C GLU A 254 19.06 2.50 6.53
N ASN A 255 18.27 2.43 5.46
CA ASN A 255 16.98 1.75 5.46
C ASN A 255 17.12 0.25 5.77
N LEU A 256 18.09 -0.42 5.16
CA LEU A 256 18.43 -1.81 5.46
C LEU A 256 18.91 -1.98 6.89
N ALA A 257 19.84 -1.13 7.35
CA ALA A 257 20.39 -1.18 8.70
C ALA A 257 19.31 -1.02 9.79
N ASN A 258 18.35 -0.09 9.59
CA ASN A 258 17.24 0.09 10.50
C ASN A 258 16.40 -1.19 10.67
N LYS A 259 16.13 -1.91 9.58
CA LYS A 259 15.37 -3.16 9.61
C LYS A 259 16.17 -4.30 10.25
N LEU A 260 17.43 -4.43 9.89
CA LEU A 260 18.34 -5.42 10.49
C LEU A 260 18.46 -5.23 12.00
N TYR A 261 18.60 -4.00 12.46
CA TYR A 261 18.65 -3.71 13.90
C TYR A 261 17.36 -4.13 14.62
N GLN A 262 16.21 -3.84 14.03
CA GLN A 262 14.90 -4.21 14.60
C GLN A 262 14.64 -5.72 14.57
N THR A 263 15.32 -6.47 13.69
CA THR A 263 15.29 -7.95 13.65
C THR A 263 16.46 -8.59 14.40
N ASN A 264 17.11 -7.85 15.28
CA ASN A 264 18.23 -8.28 16.12
C ASN A 264 19.50 -8.74 15.36
N SER A 265 19.61 -8.38 14.07
CA SER A 265 20.82 -8.65 13.26
C SER A 265 21.83 -7.49 13.44
N VAL A 266 22.31 -7.31 14.68
CA VAL A 266 23.04 -6.09 15.13
C VAL A 266 24.35 -5.88 14.36
N GLU A 267 25.11 -6.93 14.07
CA GLU A 267 26.41 -6.80 13.39
C GLU A 267 26.24 -6.39 11.93
N GLU A 268 25.27 -7.01 11.23
CA GLU A 268 24.96 -6.65 9.85
C GLU A 268 24.38 -5.22 9.77
N ALA A 269 23.58 -4.81 10.77
CA ALA A 269 23.06 -3.45 10.89
C ALA A 269 24.21 -2.43 11.04
N LEU A 270 25.16 -2.67 11.94
CA LEU A 270 26.32 -1.78 12.12
C LEU A 270 27.13 -1.63 10.83
N LYS A 271 27.41 -2.73 10.13
CA LYS A 271 28.14 -2.70 8.85
C LYS A 271 27.41 -1.83 7.81
N ASN A 272 26.10 -1.94 7.71
CA ASN A 272 25.32 -1.12 6.77
C ASN A 272 25.26 0.36 7.19
N TYR A 273 25.17 0.67 8.49
CA TYR A 273 25.28 2.05 8.98
C TYR A 273 26.66 2.65 8.69
N GLU A 274 27.74 1.89 8.89
CA GLU A 274 29.09 2.35 8.59
C GLU A 274 29.28 2.60 7.09
N THR A 275 28.74 1.72 6.22
CA THR A 275 28.73 1.95 4.77
C THR A 275 27.95 3.23 4.42
N SER A 276 26.77 3.43 5.02
CA SER A 276 25.99 4.65 4.82
C SER A 276 26.78 5.92 5.22
N LEU A 277 27.54 5.88 6.32
CA LEU A 277 28.40 7.00 6.74
C LEU A 277 29.62 7.21 5.86
N THR A 278 30.12 6.16 5.20
CA THR A 278 31.19 6.32 4.19
C THR A 278 30.71 7.14 3.00
N ILE A 279 29.44 6.94 2.61
CA ILE A 279 28.82 7.66 1.48
C ILE A 279 28.38 9.06 1.93
N ASP A 280 27.75 9.19 3.10
CA ASP A 280 27.35 10.49 3.71
C ASP A 280 27.96 10.68 5.09
N PRO A 281 29.20 11.18 5.18
CA PRO A 281 29.91 11.36 6.46
C PRO A 281 29.30 12.40 7.39
N LYS A 282 28.37 13.25 6.90
CA LYS A 282 27.75 14.31 7.69
C LYS A 282 26.47 13.87 8.39
N ASN A 283 25.96 12.68 8.14
CA ASN A 283 24.71 12.19 8.70
C ASN A 283 24.77 11.98 10.22
N ALA A 284 24.39 13.02 10.97
CA ALA A 284 24.39 13.01 12.43
C ALA A 284 23.46 11.96 13.03
N ARG A 285 22.35 11.64 12.35
CA ARG A 285 21.37 10.64 12.80
C ARG A 285 21.99 9.24 12.83
N ILE A 286 22.73 8.87 11.79
CA ILE A 286 23.41 7.56 11.72
C ILE A 286 24.52 7.47 12.76
N LYS A 287 25.32 8.55 12.93
CA LYS A 287 26.34 8.60 13.99
C LYS A 287 25.74 8.33 15.38
N LYS A 288 24.61 8.95 15.69
CA LYS A 288 23.88 8.72 16.94
C LYS A 288 23.37 7.30 17.07
N SER A 289 22.88 6.70 15.98
CA SER A 289 22.39 5.30 15.96
C SER A 289 23.53 4.32 16.26
N ILE A 290 24.69 4.47 15.60
CA ILE A 290 25.87 3.64 15.84
C ILE A 290 26.33 3.76 17.30
N ALA A 291 26.46 5.00 17.82
CA ALA A 291 26.89 5.23 19.21
C ALA A 291 25.93 4.55 20.20
N LYS A 292 24.61 4.67 20.00
CA LYS A 292 23.60 4.01 20.84
C LYS A 292 23.71 2.48 20.81
N ILE A 293 24.01 1.91 19.65
CA ILE A 293 24.15 0.47 19.52
C ILE A 293 25.43 -0.02 20.21
N LYS A 294 26.55 0.68 19.99
CA LYS A 294 27.85 0.34 20.62
C LYS A 294 27.83 0.49 22.16
N ALA A 295 27.03 1.42 22.69
CA ALA A 295 26.86 1.60 24.14
C ALA A 295 26.01 0.52 24.83
N LYS A 296 25.31 -0.34 24.06
CA LYS A 296 24.48 -1.43 24.58
C LYS A 296 25.17 -2.81 24.53
N LYS A 297 26.32 -2.90 23.86
CA LYS A 297 27.21 -4.05 23.86
C LYS A 297 28.18 -4.00 25.05
#